data_b899f107438c3b9bba9609c14cc89368
#
_entry.id   b899f107438c3b9bba9609c14cc89368
#
_cell.length_a   1.000
_cell.length_b   1.000
_cell.length_c   1.000
_cell.angle_alpha   90.00
_cell.angle_beta   90.00
_cell.angle_gamma   90.00
#
_symmetry.space_group_name_H-M   'P 1'
#
loop_
_entity.id
_entity.type
_entity.pdbx_description
1 polymer ?
#
loop_
_entity_poly.entity_id
_entity_poly.type
_entity_poly.pdbx_seq_one_letter_code
_entity_poly.pdbx_strand_id
1 'polypeptide(L)'
;MDMTMKLLGEEHPDTLTSMGNLATIYWKLGRWNEAKKLEVQVMDIRKKLPSVEHPDTLTSMGNLATIYSEQGRWNEAEQLEVQVIDMTKKLLGAEHPDTLTSMGNLASTYQKQGRWIEAEQLKIQVMDMRKKLLGAEHPDTLISMENIANTYWDQGKWNEAEQWQV
;
A
#
# COMPACT_ATOMS: atom_id res chain seq x y z
N MET A 1 14.57 18.78 8.04
CA MET A 1 13.53 18.45 9.04
C MET A 1 13.56 19.41 10.24
N ASP A 2 14.67 19.58 10.91
CA ASP A 2 14.78 20.45 12.10
C ASP A 2 14.41 21.93 11.84
N MET A 3 14.67 22.43 10.63
CA MET A 3 14.39 23.81 10.25
C MET A 3 12.90 24.07 9.97
N THR A 4 12.21 23.16 9.26
CA THR A 4 10.76 23.25 9.04
C THR A 4 9.98 23.09 10.35
N MET A 5 10.38 22.17 11.21
CA MET A 5 9.79 21.96 12.51
C MET A 5 9.90 23.17 13.44
N LYS A 6 11.07 23.86 13.41
CA LYS A 6 11.29 25.08 14.19
C LYS A 6 10.55 26.32 13.68
N LEU A 7 10.34 26.40 12.36
CA LEU A 7 9.72 27.57 11.73
C LEU A 7 8.19 27.45 11.65
N LEU A 8 7.68 26.27 11.35
CA LEU A 8 6.27 26.04 11.02
C LEU A 8 5.49 25.28 12.10
N GLY A 9 6.20 24.58 13.01
CA GLY A 9 5.59 23.71 14.02
C GLY A 9 5.42 22.25 13.55
N GLU A 10 5.13 21.37 14.51
CA GLU A 10 5.04 19.92 14.26
C GLU A 10 3.82 19.50 13.46
N GLU A 11 2.72 20.25 13.57
CA GLU A 11 1.43 19.95 12.93
C GLU A 11 1.31 20.53 11.51
N HIS A 12 2.30 21.32 11.07
CA HIS A 12 2.24 21.95 9.74
C HIS A 12 2.33 20.89 8.63
N PRO A 13 1.51 20.99 7.57
CA PRO A 13 1.52 20.01 6.47
C PRO A 13 2.91 19.78 5.86
N ASP A 14 3.69 20.83 5.65
CA ASP A 14 5.05 20.71 5.08
C ASP A 14 6.01 19.98 6.04
N THR A 15 5.84 20.16 7.35
CA THR A 15 6.62 19.43 8.36
C THR A 15 6.29 17.95 8.30
N LEU A 16 5.00 17.60 8.26
CA LEU A 16 4.54 16.22 8.17
C LEU A 16 4.98 15.56 6.85
N THR A 17 4.92 16.29 5.74
CA THR A 17 5.44 15.82 4.44
C THR A 17 6.95 15.56 4.50
N SER A 18 7.70 16.45 5.11
CA SER A 18 9.16 16.30 5.28
C SER A 18 9.51 15.09 6.17
N MET A 19 8.71 14.83 7.21
CA MET A 19 8.86 13.64 8.06
C MET A 19 8.57 12.35 7.29
N GLY A 20 7.52 12.30 6.48
CA GLY A 20 7.19 11.16 5.63
C GLY A 20 8.27 10.87 4.58
N ASN A 21 8.81 11.94 3.94
CA ASN A 21 9.92 11.80 3.01
C ASN A 21 11.18 11.24 3.70
N LEU A 22 11.49 11.70 4.91
CA LEU A 22 12.61 11.15 5.69
C LEU A 22 12.37 9.69 6.09
N ALA A 23 11.13 9.34 6.45
CA ALA A 23 10.77 7.95 6.75
C ALA A 23 10.99 7.05 5.52
N THR A 24 10.60 7.52 4.32
CA THR A 24 10.86 6.81 3.06
C THR A 24 12.37 6.64 2.80
N ILE A 25 13.19 7.64 3.10
CA ILE A 25 14.66 7.52 2.99
C ILE A 25 15.19 6.47 3.97
N TYR A 26 14.76 6.49 5.23
CA TYR A 26 15.16 5.48 6.21
C TYR A 26 14.74 4.08 5.81
N TRP A 27 13.52 3.92 5.26
CA TRP A 27 13.05 2.65 4.72
C TRP A 27 13.97 2.13 3.61
N LYS A 28 14.31 2.96 2.62
CA LYS A 28 15.25 2.58 1.53
C LYS A 28 16.64 2.22 2.03
N LEU A 29 17.07 2.76 3.16
CA LEU A 29 18.36 2.45 3.80
C LEU A 29 18.29 1.22 4.71
N GLY A 30 17.14 0.50 4.78
CA GLY A 30 16.94 -0.63 5.69
C GLY A 30 16.80 -0.24 7.17
N ARG A 31 16.70 1.05 7.46
CA ARG A 31 16.54 1.59 8.82
C ARG A 31 15.06 1.61 9.22
N TRP A 32 14.47 0.43 9.25
CA TRP A 32 12.99 0.27 9.37
C TRP A 32 12.43 0.76 10.70
N ASN A 33 13.19 0.69 11.79
CA ASN A 33 12.73 1.17 13.09
C ASN A 33 12.60 2.70 13.14
N GLU A 34 13.54 3.42 12.51
CA GLU A 34 13.50 4.87 12.40
C GLU A 34 12.41 5.32 11.43
N ALA A 35 12.27 4.61 10.29
CA ALA A 35 11.17 4.84 9.36
C ALA A 35 9.81 4.68 10.05
N LYS A 36 9.60 3.57 10.76
CA LYS A 36 8.38 3.31 11.51
C LYS A 36 8.09 4.41 12.55
N LYS A 37 9.10 4.82 13.32
CA LYS A 37 8.92 5.86 14.34
C LYS A 37 8.39 7.16 13.73
N LEU A 38 8.94 7.59 12.59
CA LEU A 38 8.49 8.80 11.90
C LEU A 38 7.08 8.64 11.34
N GLU A 39 6.77 7.52 10.67
CA GLU A 39 5.44 7.31 10.10
C GLU A 39 4.35 7.22 11.18
N VAL A 40 4.64 6.58 12.32
CA VAL A 40 3.71 6.57 13.46
C VAL A 40 3.46 7.99 13.97
N GLN A 41 4.50 8.81 14.14
CA GLN A 41 4.33 10.20 14.56
C GLN A 41 3.50 11.00 13.57
N VAL A 42 3.78 10.89 12.27
CA VAL A 42 3.03 11.57 11.21
C VAL A 42 1.57 11.13 11.23
N MET A 43 1.31 9.82 11.30
CA MET A 43 -0.04 9.27 11.35
C MET A 43 -0.81 9.74 12.58
N ASP A 44 -0.18 9.73 13.78
CA ASP A 44 -0.82 10.14 15.03
C ASP A 44 -1.19 11.63 15.02
N ILE A 45 -0.34 12.47 14.44
CA ILE A 45 -0.63 13.89 14.29
C ILE A 45 -1.78 14.08 13.28
N ARG A 46 -1.70 13.43 12.11
CA ARG A 46 -2.74 13.55 11.07
C ARG A 46 -4.11 13.03 11.53
N LYS A 47 -4.17 11.97 12.34
CA LYS A 47 -5.42 11.46 12.93
C LYS A 47 -6.08 12.42 13.91
N LYS A 48 -5.33 13.35 14.52
CA LYS A 48 -5.86 14.38 15.43
C LYS A 48 -6.40 15.60 14.67
N LEU A 49 -6.01 15.77 13.43
CA LEU A 49 -6.50 16.87 12.60
C LEU A 49 -7.94 16.57 12.14
N PRO A 50 -8.75 17.60 11.88
CA PRO A 50 -10.16 17.44 11.47
C PRO A 50 -10.36 16.65 10.17
N SER A 51 -9.30 16.40 9.43
CA SER A 51 -9.29 15.73 8.13
C SER A 51 -8.63 14.34 8.21
N VAL A 52 -9.16 13.44 9.06
CA VAL A 52 -8.68 12.04 9.16
C VAL A 52 -8.72 11.34 7.80
N GLU A 53 -9.65 11.72 6.95
CA GLU A 53 -9.81 11.18 5.58
C GLU A 53 -8.92 11.90 4.54
N HIS A 54 -7.90 12.68 4.96
CA HIS A 54 -7.00 13.35 4.00
C HIS A 54 -6.13 12.33 3.25
N PRO A 55 -5.93 12.48 1.93
CA PRO A 55 -5.08 11.58 1.13
C PRO A 55 -3.71 11.31 1.74
N ASP A 56 -3.10 12.34 2.34
CA ASP A 56 -1.80 12.20 3.00
C ASP A 56 -1.83 11.26 4.23
N THR A 57 -2.94 11.20 4.94
CA THR A 57 -3.12 10.26 6.06
C THR A 57 -3.12 8.83 5.54
N LEU A 58 -3.85 8.58 4.44
CA LEU A 58 -3.89 7.29 3.76
C LEU A 58 -2.51 6.88 3.25
N THR A 59 -1.75 7.83 2.69
CA THR A 59 -0.36 7.59 2.26
C THR A 59 0.51 7.17 3.44
N SER A 60 0.46 7.86 4.59
CA SER A 60 1.22 7.46 5.78
C SER A 60 0.82 6.10 6.33
N MET A 61 -0.48 5.77 6.31
CA MET A 61 -0.95 4.44 6.71
C MET A 61 -0.43 3.36 5.77
N GLY A 62 -0.45 3.59 4.46
CA GLY A 62 0.10 2.67 3.46
C GLY A 62 1.62 2.47 3.61
N ASN A 63 2.37 3.54 3.84
CA ASN A 63 3.80 3.46 4.11
C ASN A 63 4.10 2.66 5.39
N LEU A 64 3.33 2.90 6.45
CA LEU A 64 3.49 2.17 7.71
C LEU A 64 3.16 0.68 7.53
N ALA A 65 2.11 0.34 6.76
CA ALA A 65 1.77 -1.03 6.41
C ALA A 65 2.92 -1.72 5.67
N THR A 66 3.54 -1.04 4.70
CA THR A 66 4.72 -1.54 3.99
C THR A 66 5.87 -1.81 4.96
N ILE A 67 6.17 -0.89 5.88
CA ILE A 67 7.22 -1.08 6.89
C ILE A 67 6.92 -2.31 7.78
N TYR A 68 5.68 -2.50 8.22
CA TYR A 68 5.28 -3.69 8.97
C TYR A 68 5.45 -4.96 8.17
N SER A 69 5.05 -4.95 6.89
CA SER A 69 5.19 -6.09 5.99
C SER A 69 6.67 -6.50 5.83
N GLU A 70 7.59 -5.54 5.66
CA GLU A 70 9.03 -5.81 5.57
C GLU A 70 9.64 -6.31 6.89
N GLN A 71 9.03 -5.97 8.03
CA GLN A 71 9.42 -6.49 9.34
C GLN A 71 8.82 -7.87 9.65
N GLY A 72 8.07 -8.49 8.73
CA GLY A 72 7.35 -9.75 8.96
C GLY A 72 6.12 -9.61 9.88
N ARG A 73 5.68 -8.39 10.16
CA ARG A 73 4.51 -8.06 10.99
C ARG A 73 3.26 -7.98 10.12
N TRP A 74 2.95 -9.08 9.45
CA TRP A 74 1.94 -9.10 8.41
C TRP A 74 0.51 -8.84 8.92
N ASN A 75 0.20 -9.21 10.17
CA ASN A 75 -1.12 -8.94 10.75
C ASN A 75 -1.36 -7.44 10.97
N GLU A 76 -0.34 -6.71 11.41
CA GLU A 76 -0.42 -5.26 11.57
C GLU A 76 -0.46 -4.53 10.22
N ALA A 77 0.27 -5.06 9.22
CA ALA A 77 0.19 -4.56 7.86
C ALA A 77 -1.22 -4.73 7.29
N GLU A 78 -1.79 -5.93 7.38
CA GLU A 78 -3.16 -6.24 6.96
C GLU A 78 -4.19 -5.29 7.57
N GLN A 79 -4.13 -5.06 8.89
CA GLN A 79 -5.06 -4.17 9.58
C GLN A 79 -5.04 -2.74 9.02
N LEU A 80 -3.86 -2.21 8.71
CA LEU A 80 -3.72 -0.88 8.11
C LEU A 80 -4.19 -0.86 6.66
N GLU A 81 -3.84 -1.87 5.88
CA GLU A 81 -4.22 -1.98 4.46
C GLU A 81 -5.73 -2.08 4.29
N VAL A 82 -6.42 -2.86 5.13
CA VAL A 82 -7.89 -2.92 5.14
C VAL A 82 -8.49 -1.54 5.44
N GLN A 83 -7.99 -0.82 6.45
CA GLN A 83 -8.45 0.53 6.75
C GLN A 83 -8.23 1.49 5.57
N VAL A 84 -7.05 1.44 4.93
CA VAL A 84 -6.75 2.27 3.74
C VAL A 84 -7.71 1.95 2.61
N ILE A 85 -7.98 0.68 2.32
CA ILE A 85 -8.94 0.27 1.28
C ILE A 85 -10.35 0.79 1.57
N ASP A 86 -10.84 0.66 2.80
CA ASP A 86 -12.17 1.14 3.18
C ASP A 86 -12.26 2.66 3.02
N MET A 87 -11.24 3.39 3.45
CA MET A 87 -11.19 4.84 3.32
C MET A 87 -11.07 5.29 1.85
N THR A 88 -10.19 4.66 1.06
CA THR A 88 -10.04 5.01 -0.36
C THR A 88 -11.30 4.68 -1.16
N LYS A 89 -11.96 3.55 -0.88
CA LYS A 89 -13.25 3.22 -1.49
C LYS A 89 -14.32 4.26 -1.18
N LYS A 90 -14.37 4.74 0.05
CA LYS A 90 -15.35 5.76 0.49
C LYS A 90 -15.08 7.12 -0.15
N LEU A 91 -13.82 7.53 -0.26
CA LEU A 91 -13.42 8.87 -0.72
C LEU A 91 -13.33 8.97 -2.25
N LEU A 92 -12.78 7.96 -2.89
CA LEU A 92 -12.38 7.99 -4.30
C LEU A 92 -13.21 7.01 -5.15
N GLY A 93 -13.83 6.03 -4.53
CA GLY A 93 -14.56 4.96 -5.20
C GLY A 93 -13.76 3.66 -5.32
N ALA A 94 -14.50 2.56 -5.57
CA ALA A 94 -13.91 1.22 -5.64
C ALA A 94 -12.98 1.00 -6.85
N GLU A 95 -13.24 1.73 -7.94
CA GLU A 95 -12.51 1.61 -9.20
C GLU A 95 -11.35 2.63 -9.30
N HIS A 96 -11.11 3.46 -8.28
CA HIS A 96 -10.04 4.45 -8.32
C HIS A 96 -8.65 3.78 -8.31
N PRO A 97 -7.66 4.28 -9.08
CA PRO A 97 -6.32 3.68 -9.15
C PRO A 97 -5.67 3.46 -7.77
N ASP A 98 -5.82 4.41 -6.85
CA ASP A 98 -5.25 4.29 -5.50
C ASP A 98 -5.94 3.19 -4.67
N THR A 99 -7.26 3.00 -4.87
CA THR A 99 -8.00 1.91 -4.23
C THR A 99 -7.51 0.56 -4.76
N LEU A 100 -7.35 0.45 -6.08
CA LEU A 100 -6.84 -0.78 -6.71
C LEU A 100 -5.39 -1.07 -6.30
N THR A 101 -4.57 -0.03 -6.15
CA THR A 101 -3.20 -0.16 -5.64
C THR A 101 -3.19 -0.68 -4.20
N SER A 102 -4.03 -0.13 -3.33
CA SER A 102 -4.16 -0.57 -1.93
C SER A 102 -4.63 -2.03 -1.83
N MET A 103 -5.57 -2.44 -2.70
CA MET A 103 -6.00 -3.85 -2.80
C MET A 103 -4.85 -4.76 -3.24
N GLY A 104 -4.01 -4.33 -4.18
CA GLY A 104 -2.82 -5.06 -4.60
C GLY A 104 -1.80 -5.25 -3.47
N ASN A 105 -1.62 -4.24 -2.63
CA ASN A 105 -0.74 -4.33 -1.46
C ASN A 105 -1.26 -5.36 -0.44
N LEU A 106 -2.56 -5.33 -0.12
CA LEU A 106 -3.19 -6.31 0.76
C LEU A 106 -3.07 -7.75 0.20
N ALA A 107 -3.23 -7.93 -1.12
CA ALA A 107 -3.03 -9.22 -1.75
C ALA A 107 -1.58 -9.72 -1.57
N SER A 108 -0.60 -8.83 -1.66
CA SER A 108 0.80 -9.17 -1.40
C SER A 108 1.06 -9.54 0.07
N THR A 109 0.38 -8.87 1.00
CA THR A 109 0.43 -9.22 2.43
C THR A 109 -0.20 -10.59 2.69
N TYR A 110 -1.34 -10.92 2.08
CA TYR A 110 -1.92 -12.27 2.14
C TYR A 110 -0.97 -13.34 1.59
N GLN A 111 -0.29 -13.07 0.48
CA GLN A 111 0.72 -13.97 -0.08
C GLN A 111 1.86 -14.24 0.91
N LYS A 112 2.39 -13.20 1.56
CA LYS A 112 3.43 -13.34 2.61
C LYS A 112 2.94 -14.11 3.84
N GLN A 113 1.64 -14.05 4.16
CA GLN A 113 1.00 -14.86 5.21
C GLN A 113 0.73 -16.32 4.79
N GLY A 114 0.96 -16.70 3.53
CA GLY A 114 0.60 -18.00 2.97
C GLY A 114 -0.90 -18.18 2.66
N ARG A 115 -1.68 -17.10 2.70
CA ARG A 115 -3.12 -17.08 2.38
C ARG A 115 -3.33 -16.92 0.87
N TRP A 116 -2.89 -17.93 0.14
CA TRP A 116 -2.80 -17.91 -1.32
C TRP A 116 -4.13 -17.69 -2.04
N ILE A 117 -5.21 -18.31 -1.53
CA ILE A 117 -6.55 -18.20 -2.15
C ILE A 117 -7.07 -16.77 -2.07
N GLU A 118 -6.91 -16.12 -0.92
CA GLU A 118 -7.36 -14.75 -0.72
C GLU A 118 -6.51 -13.76 -1.51
N ALA A 119 -5.21 -14.01 -1.60
CA ALA A 119 -4.30 -13.21 -2.43
C ALA A 119 -4.68 -13.30 -3.92
N GLU A 120 -4.94 -14.52 -4.42
CA GLU A 120 -5.36 -14.79 -5.79
C GLU A 120 -6.68 -14.08 -6.12
N GLN A 121 -7.70 -14.27 -5.29
CA GLN A 121 -9.02 -13.65 -5.49
C GLN A 121 -8.91 -12.12 -5.58
N LEU A 122 -8.13 -11.51 -4.70
CA LEU A 122 -7.98 -10.06 -4.66
C LEU A 122 -7.19 -9.53 -5.87
N LYS A 123 -6.15 -10.26 -6.32
CA LYS A 123 -5.38 -9.93 -7.52
C LYS A 123 -6.22 -10.03 -8.80
N ILE A 124 -7.04 -11.08 -8.91
CA ILE A 124 -7.97 -11.25 -10.04
C ILE A 124 -8.97 -10.08 -10.06
N GLN A 125 -9.54 -9.75 -8.92
CA GLN A 125 -10.48 -8.62 -8.81
C GLN A 125 -9.83 -7.30 -9.27
N VAL A 126 -8.60 -7.01 -8.85
CA VAL A 126 -7.85 -5.81 -9.28
C VAL A 126 -7.60 -5.83 -10.79
N MET A 127 -7.17 -6.96 -11.33
CA MET A 127 -6.92 -7.13 -12.77
C MET A 127 -8.20 -6.92 -13.58
N ASP A 128 -9.32 -7.52 -13.19
CA ASP A 128 -10.60 -7.37 -13.90
C ASP A 128 -11.07 -5.91 -13.91
N MET A 129 -10.93 -5.21 -12.79
CA MET A 129 -11.26 -3.78 -12.71
C MET A 129 -10.36 -2.95 -13.62
N ARG A 130 -9.04 -3.17 -13.60
CA ARG A 130 -8.10 -2.47 -14.49
C ARG A 130 -8.37 -2.77 -15.96
N LYS A 131 -8.63 -4.03 -16.31
CA LYS A 131 -9.00 -4.44 -17.68
C LYS A 131 -10.26 -3.74 -18.16
N LYS A 132 -11.28 -3.62 -17.32
CA LYS A 132 -12.53 -2.90 -17.61
C LYS A 132 -12.31 -1.41 -17.82
N LEU A 133 -11.48 -0.77 -17.02
CA LEU A 133 -11.28 0.68 -17.00
C LEU A 133 -10.27 1.16 -18.03
N LEU A 134 -9.19 0.41 -18.22
CA LEU A 134 -8.01 0.84 -18.98
C LEU A 134 -7.83 0.03 -20.28
N GLY A 135 -8.46 -1.14 -20.38
CA GLY A 135 -8.26 -2.08 -21.46
C GLY A 135 -7.26 -3.18 -21.17
N ALA A 136 -7.29 -4.25 -21.98
CA ALA A 136 -6.47 -5.44 -21.76
C ALA A 136 -4.97 -5.19 -21.99
N GLU A 137 -4.61 -4.28 -22.90
CA GLU A 137 -3.22 -3.99 -23.29
C GLU A 137 -2.59 -2.86 -22.46
N HIS A 138 -3.33 -2.28 -21.50
CA HIS A 138 -2.79 -1.21 -20.67
C HIS A 138 -1.69 -1.73 -19.75
N PRO A 139 -0.57 -0.98 -19.58
CA PRO A 139 0.56 -1.44 -18.73
C PRO A 139 0.15 -1.90 -17.35
N ASP A 140 -0.77 -1.18 -16.68
CA ASP A 140 -1.22 -1.56 -15.34
C ASP A 140 -2.04 -2.86 -15.33
N THR A 141 -2.77 -3.14 -16.41
CA THR A 141 -3.49 -4.41 -16.59
C THR A 141 -2.50 -5.55 -16.78
N LEU A 142 -1.49 -5.36 -17.63
CA LEU A 142 -0.44 -6.35 -17.86
C LEU A 142 0.36 -6.63 -16.58
N ILE A 143 0.72 -5.61 -15.82
CA ILE A 143 1.36 -5.76 -14.49
C ILE A 143 0.47 -6.57 -13.54
N SER A 144 -0.86 -6.37 -13.57
CA SER A 144 -1.77 -7.15 -12.74
C SER A 144 -1.80 -8.62 -13.15
N MET A 145 -1.74 -8.92 -14.44
CA MET A 145 -1.67 -10.30 -14.96
C MET A 145 -0.34 -10.97 -14.55
N GLU A 146 0.77 -10.27 -14.67
CA GLU A 146 2.08 -10.74 -14.21
C GLU A 146 2.09 -11.04 -12.70
N ASN A 147 1.47 -10.18 -11.88
CA ASN A 147 1.35 -10.39 -10.44
C ASN A 147 0.52 -11.65 -10.10
N ILE A 148 -0.47 -12.01 -10.92
CA ILE A 148 -1.22 -13.27 -10.77
C ILE A 148 -0.32 -14.44 -11.17
N ALA A 149 0.36 -14.37 -12.31
CA ALA A 149 1.30 -15.40 -12.77
C ALA A 149 2.34 -15.71 -11.68
N ASN A 150 2.94 -14.67 -11.10
CA ASN A 150 3.92 -14.81 -10.01
C ASN A 150 3.31 -15.50 -8.77
N THR A 151 2.03 -15.25 -8.46
CA THR A 151 1.35 -15.93 -7.35
C THR A 151 1.20 -17.43 -7.59
N TYR A 152 0.86 -17.82 -8.81
CA TYR A 152 0.80 -19.24 -9.18
C TYR A 152 2.18 -19.88 -9.22
N TRP A 153 3.19 -19.15 -9.72
CA TRP A 153 4.58 -19.60 -9.73
C TRP A 153 5.09 -19.91 -8.32
N ASP A 154 4.85 -19.02 -7.36
CA ASP A 154 5.26 -19.20 -5.96
C ASP A 154 4.55 -20.37 -5.28
N GLN A 155 3.37 -20.77 -5.78
CA GLN A 155 2.64 -21.97 -5.35
C GLN A 155 3.11 -23.24 -6.04
N GLY A 156 4.03 -23.19 -7.01
CA GLY A 156 4.43 -24.32 -7.85
C GLY A 156 3.40 -24.75 -8.88
N LYS A 157 2.39 -23.92 -9.17
CA LYS A 157 1.33 -24.14 -10.16
C LYS A 157 1.75 -23.60 -11.53
N TRP A 158 2.73 -24.28 -12.15
CA TRP A 158 3.39 -23.78 -13.37
C TRP A 158 2.44 -23.64 -14.57
N ASN A 159 1.51 -24.58 -14.73
CA ASN A 159 0.56 -24.58 -15.85
C ASN A 159 -0.44 -23.42 -15.73
N GLU A 160 -0.87 -23.09 -14.53
CA GLU A 160 -1.74 -21.95 -14.26
C GLU A 160 -0.99 -20.64 -14.43
N ALA A 161 0.27 -20.58 -14.00
CA ALA A 161 1.12 -19.39 -14.18
C ALA A 161 1.32 -19.06 -15.68
N GLU A 162 1.53 -20.08 -16.53
CA GLU A 162 1.72 -19.90 -17.98
C GLU A 162 0.51 -19.24 -18.66
N GLN A 163 -0.71 -19.52 -18.18
CA GLN A 163 -1.94 -18.92 -18.74
C GLN A 163 -2.04 -17.40 -18.54
N TRP A 164 -1.28 -16.85 -17.61
CA TRP A 164 -1.25 -15.42 -17.29
C TRP A 164 -0.01 -14.69 -17.83
N GLN A 165 0.90 -15.39 -18.50
CA GLN A 165 2.04 -14.78 -19.17
C GLN A 165 1.57 -14.12 -20.47
N VAL A 166 1.91 -12.84 -20.63
CA VAL A 166 1.55 -11.99 -21.80
C VAL A 166 2.68 -11.96 -22.80
#